data_a99e5d1b8dd1e64b21a0420b08fe250e
#
_entry.id   a99e5d1b8dd1e64b21a0420b08fe250e
#
_cell.length_a   1.000
_cell.length_b   1.000
_cell.length_c   1.000
_cell.angle_alpha   90.00
_cell.angle_beta   90.00
_cell.angle_gamma   90.00
#
_symmetry.space_group_name_H-M   'P 1'
#
loop_
_entity.id
_entity.type
_entity.pdbx_description
1 polymer ?
#
loop_
_entity_poly.entity_id
_entity_poly.type
_entity_poly.pdbx_seq_one_letter_code
_entity_poly.pdbx_strand_id
1 'polypeptide(L)'
;NAGDLAVSGLNGLVAIDSSIAVNLSGSKKITINRRDTELASFDRPLDEDLAGWVAVTVDMVTELRKSDGRFASATTEQVFQAAFDGAMSRLDTYSRYFGADDANRRRSERSGFGGIGIGFRSDGDVIKVLTVHPESPAAKVGLQPGDSIVAVDGVPVSGWGQNRVIETVRGKIGTEIEMLVRNGYGIERVVSVRREKIVSPTVIYKRMDSVAYIQLTGFRVDTANRLEDAISRAKRDIGSGLRGIILDLRNNPGGFLDQSVRVSDLFLSHGRIVSAKDRHHSSLQSFEAHDGDLADGLPMVVIVDGRSASAAEIVASALQDAGRAVVIGATSYGKGTVQNVIDLPNEAEIALTWARFH
;
A
#
# COMPACT_ATOMS: atom_id res chain seq x y z
N ASN A 1 15.17 17.08 -17.13
CA ASN A 1 14.79 16.59 -18.45
C ASN A 1 14.87 15.07 -18.52
N ALA A 2 14.45 14.46 -19.68
CA ALA A 2 14.43 13.00 -19.82
C ALA A 2 15.85 12.40 -19.81
N GLY A 3 16.80 13.09 -20.42
CA GLY A 3 18.21 12.68 -20.43
C GLY A 3 18.80 12.57 -19.02
N ASP A 4 18.53 13.52 -18.14
CA ASP A 4 19.01 13.47 -16.75
C ASP A 4 18.43 12.26 -15.98
N LEU A 5 17.16 11.95 -16.18
CA LEU A 5 16.53 10.78 -15.55
C LEU A 5 17.12 9.47 -16.10
N ALA A 6 17.31 9.39 -17.42
CA ALA A 6 17.91 8.23 -18.06
C ALA A 6 19.35 7.98 -17.56
N VAL A 7 20.18 9.01 -17.54
CA VAL A 7 21.55 8.92 -17.00
C VAL A 7 21.55 8.48 -15.54
N SER A 8 20.64 9.02 -14.73
CA SER A 8 20.54 8.60 -13.32
C SER A 8 20.06 7.15 -13.19
N GLY A 9 19.15 6.72 -14.07
CA GLY A 9 18.72 5.32 -14.16
C GLY A 9 19.89 4.39 -14.52
N LEU A 10 20.67 4.76 -15.52
CA LEU A 10 21.88 4.00 -15.89
C LEU A 10 22.89 3.92 -14.74
N ASN A 11 23.11 5.03 -14.03
CA ASN A 11 23.95 5.01 -12.82
C ASN A 11 23.37 4.13 -11.72
N GLY A 12 22.06 3.95 -11.63
CA GLY A 12 21.41 3.04 -10.69
C GLY A 12 21.83 1.58 -10.89
N LEU A 13 22.22 1.18 -12.11
CA LEU A 13 22.68 -0.18 -12.41
C LEU A 13 23.93 -0.61 -11.60
N VAL A 14 24.69 0.36 -11.10
CA VAL A 14 25.83 0.13 -10.16
C VAL A 14 25.38 -0.59 -8.89
N ALA A 15 24.11 -0.49 -8.49
CA ALA A 15 23.56 -1.21 -7.34
C ALA A 15 23.58 -2.74 -7.53
N ILE A 16 23.55 -3.24 -8.77
CA ILE A 16 23.65 -4.67 -9.10
C ILE A 16 25.09 -5.16 -8.99
N ASP A 17 26.02 -4.38 -9.53
CA ASP A 17 27.45 -4.70 -9.53
C ASP A 17 28.28 -3.42 -9.33
N SER A 18 28.81 -3.25 -8.14
CA SER A 18 29.62 -2.07 -7.76
C SER A 18 30.95 -1.92 -8.51
N SER A 19 31.34 -2.92 -9.30
CA SER A 19 32.53 -2.82 -10.17
C SER A 19 32.22 -2.07 -11.48
N ILE A 20 30.96 -1.77 -11.77
CA ILE A 20 30.51 -1.07 -12.96
C ILE A 20 30.46 0.44 -12.68
N ALA A 21 30.86 1.23 -13.66
CA ALA A 21 30.66 2.68 -13.66
C ALA A 21 30.11 3.12 -14.99
N VAL A 22 29.10 4.00 -14.96
CA VAL A 22 28.57 4.66 -16.15
C VAL A 22 29.11 6.08 -16.17
N ASN A 23 29.85 6.43 -17.22
CA ASN A 23 30.49 7.73 -17.35
C ASN A 23 29.97 8.47 -18.57
N LEU A 24 29.75 9.78 -18.43
CA LEU A 24 29.53 10.68 -19.53
C LEU A 24 30.89 11.18 -20.03
N SER A 25 31.34 10.69 -21.18
CA SER A 25 32.58 11.13 -21.81
C SER A 25 32.30 12.33 -22.70
N GLY A 26 32.51 13.53 -22.15
CA GLY A 26 32.12 14.78 -22.82
C GLY A 26 30.60 14.91 -23.02
N SER A 27 30.19 15.71 -24.00
CA SER A 27 28.76 15.94 -24.27
C SER A 27 28.12 14.90 -25.20
N LYS A 28 28.90 13.96 -25.78
CA LYS A 28 28.47 13.14 -26.92
C LYS A 28 28.44 11.63 -26.68
N LYS A 29 29.12 11.11 -25.65
CA LYS A 29 29.19 9.66 -25.45
C LYS A 29 28.89 9.25 -24.01
N ILE A 30 28.32 8.05 -23.88
CA ILE A 30 28.11 7.36 -22.61
C ILE A 30 28.96 6.09 -22.67
N THR A 31 29.83 5.89 -21.66
CA THR A 31 30.68 4.71 -21.56
C THR A 31 30.33 3.88 -20.35
N ILE A 32 30.42 2.57 -20.50
CA ILE A 32 30.36 1.62 -19.40
C ILE A 32 31.77 1.13 -19.15
N ASN A 33 32.20 1.26 -17.91
CA ASN A 33 33.46 0.73 -17.47
C ASN A 33 33.24 -0.33 -16.40
N ARG A 34 34.05 -1.36 -16.41
CA ARG A 34 34.23 -2.25 -15.26
C ARG A 34 35.60 -2.02 -14.68
N ARG A 35 35.70 -1.45 -13.48
CA ARG A 35 36.93 -0.91 -12.92
C ARG A 35 37.57 0.05 -13.94
N ASP A 36 38.80 -0.26 -14.38
CA ASP A 36 39.58 0.57 -15.31
C ASP A 36 39.41 0.17 -16.79
N THR A 37 38.54 -0.82 -17.10
CA THR A 37 38.35 -1.31 -18.48
C THR A 37 37.03 -0.82 -19.05
N GLU A 38 37.04 -0.11 -20.17
CA GLU A 38 35.85 0.24 -20.95
C GLU A 38 35.29 -1.02 -21.57
N LEU A 39 34.02 -1.33 -21.28
CA LEU A 39 33.27 -2.45 -21.84
C LEU A 39 32.54 -2.06 -23.13
N ALA A 40 31.95 -0.88 -23.16
CA ALA A 40 31.22 -0.37 -24.31
C ALA A 40 31.09 1.16 -24.27
N SER A 41 30.89 1.74 -25.46
CA SER A 41 30.64 3.17 -25.65
C SER A 41 29.47 3.37 -26.60
N PHE A 42 28.56 4.27 -26.23
CA PHE A 42 27.33 4.58 -26.97
C PHE A 42 27.26 6.08 -27.24
N ASP A 43 26.65 6.47 -28.36
CA ASP A 43 26.34 7.86 -28.61
C ASP A 43 25.22 8.33 -27.64
N ARG A 44 25.41 9.51 -27.06
CA ARG A 44 24.41 10.11 -26.17
C ARG A 44 23.24 10.62 -26.99
N PRO A 45 22.01 10.13 -26.74
CA PRO A 45 20.80 10.67 -27.36
C PRO A 45 20.56 12.14 -26.96
N LEU A 46 19.78 12.87 -27.74
CA LEU A 46 19.27 14.17 -27.33
C LEU A 46 18.41 14.04 -26.08
N ASP A 47 18.38 15.08 -25.26
CA ASP A 47 17.69 15.04 -23.95
C ASP A 47 16.19 14.71 -24.05
N GLU A 48 15.54 15.06 -25.16
CA GLU A 48 14.12 14.77 -25.43
C GLU A 48 13.89 13.48 -26.24
N ASP A 49 14.95 12.82 -26.72
CA ASP A 49 14.83 11.58 -27.50
C ASP A 49 14.61 10.36 -26.58
N LEU A 50 13.34 10.15 -26.18
CA LEU A 50 12.97 9.03 -25.32
C LEU A 50 13.30 7.67 -25.94
N ALA A 51 13.10 7.52 -27.26
CA ALA A 51 13.35 6.27 -27.96
C ALA A 51 14.86 5.95 -27.98
N GLY A 52 15.69 6.96 -28.24
CA GLY A 52 17.14 6.82 -28.18
C GLY A 52 17.63 6.44 -26.79
N TRP A 53 17.09 7.04 -25.72
CA TRP A 53 17.44 6.69 -24.34
C TRP A 53 17.04 5.27 -23.97
N VAL A 54 15.87 4.81 -24.43
CA VAL A 54 15.44 3.41 -24.25
C VAL A 54 16.39 2.46 -24.97
N ALA A 55 16.73 2.75 -26.25
CA ALA A 55 17.65 1.92 -27.02
C ALA A 55 19.02 1.80 -26.36
N VAL A 56 19.64 2.92 -25.98
CA VAL A 56 20.94 2.94 -25.28
C VAL A 56 20.88 2.16 -23.97
N THR A 57 19.78 2.28 -23.21
CA THR A 57 19.62 1.52 -21.96
C THR A 57 19.57 0.03 -22.21
N VAL A 58 18.82 -0.42 -23.22
CA VAL A 58 18.69 -1.85 -23.60
C VAL A 58 20.03 -2.39 -24.07
N ASP A 59 20.74 -1.66 -24.96
CA ASP A 59 22.02 -2.05 -25.48
C ASP A 59 23.07 -2.17 -24.35
N MET A 60 23.07 -1.20 -23.45
CA MET A 60 23.96 -1.17 -22.29
C MET A 60 23.73 -2.37 -21.37
N VAL A 61 22.47 -2.67 -21.03
CA VAL A 61 22.11 -3.85 -20.24
C VAL A 61 22.52 -5.13 -20.96
N THR A 62 22.37 -5.17 -22.29
CA THR A 62 22.74 -6.32 -23.10
C THR A 62 24.26 -6.57 -23.05
N GLU A 63 25.07 -5.52 -23.17
CA GLU A 63 26.53 -5.64 -23.05
C GLU A 63 26.96 -6.05 -21.64
N LEU A 64 26.33 -5.48 -20.60
CA LEU A 64 26.62 -5.86 -19.23
C LEU A 64 26.29 -7.33 -18.94
N ARG A 65 25.25 -7.89 -19.55
CA ARG A 65 24.89 -9.31 -19.40
C ARG A 65 25.85 -10.27 -20.10
N LYS A 66 26.53 -9.83 -21.16
CA LYS A 66 27.59 -10.62 -21.84
C LYS A 66 28.88 -10.67 -21.04
N SER A 67 29.08 -9.71 -20.16
CA SER A 67 30.31 -9.58 -19.37
C SER A 67 30.22 -10.45 -18.10
N ASP A 68 31.37 -11.00 -17.65
CA ASP A 68 31.44 -11.73 -16.38
C ASP A 68 31.04 -10.83 -15.20
N GLY A 69 30.43 -11.43 -14.18
CA GLY A 69 30.09 -10.73 -12.95
C GLY A 69 28.63 -10.90 -12.52
N ARG A 70 28.22 -10.16 -11.49
CA ARG A 70 26.88 -10.26 -10.90
C ARG A 70 25.77 -9.89 -11.87
N PHE A 71 26.08 -9.05 -12.86
CA PHE A 71 25.09 -8.59 -13.85
C PHE A 71 24.60 -9.71 -14.79
N ALA A 72 25.47 -10.69 -15.09
CA ALA A 72 25.10 -11.83 -15.93
C ALA A 72 23.98 -12.68 -15.33
N SER A 73 23.90 -12.77 -14.01
CA SER A 73 22.87 -13.53 -13.27
C SER A 73 21.70 -12.66 -12.78
N ALA A 74 21.73 -11.35 -13.01
CA ALA A 74 20.66 -10.46 -12.57
C ALA A 74 19.37 -10.72 -13.33
N THR A 75 18.26 -10.82 -12.60
CA THR A 75 16.93 -10.95 -13.21
C THR A 75 16.52 -9.64 -13.90
N THR A 76 15.58 -9.73 -14.83
CA THR A 76 15.03 -8.54 -15.49
C THR A 76 14.42 -7.57 -14.48
N GLU A 77 13.77 -8.11 -13.43
CA GLU A 77 13.19 -7.29 -12.36
C GLU A 77 14.26 -6.55 -11.55
N GLN A 78 15.37 -7.18 -11.23
CA GLN A 78 16.49 -6.51 -10.56
C GLN A 78 17.09 -5.37 -11.39
N VAL A 79 17.14 -5.54 -12.72
CA VAL A 79 17.60 -4.49 -13.64
C VAL A 79 16.61 -3.33 -13.66
N PHE A 80 15.30 -3.60 -13.77
CA PHE A 80 14.28 -2.56 -13.70
C PHE A 80 14.32 -1.83 -12.37
N GLN A 81 14.37 -2.56 -11.25
CA GLN A 81 14.43 -1.96 -9.92
C GLN A 81 15.63 -1.00 -9.81
N ALA A 82 16.83 -1.45 -10.20
CA ALA A 82 18.04 -0.62 -10.13
C ALA A 82 17.96 0.62 -11.02
N ALA A 83 17.49 0.46 -12.26
CA ALA A 83 17.37 1.57 -13.20
C ALA A 83 16.30 2.59 -12.76
N PHE A 84 15.13 2.13 -12.33
CA PHE A 84 14.09 3.03 -11.86
C PHE A 84 14.43 3.70 -10.53
N ASP A 85 15.05 2.99 -9.59
CA ASP A 85 15.50 3.59 -8.32
C ASP A 85 16.54 4.69 -8.59
N GLY A 86 17.46 4.45 -9.53
CA GLY A 86 18.41 5.47 -9.99
C GLY A 86 17.72 6.70 -10.57
N ALA A 87 16.75 6.50 -11.48
CA ALA A 87 15.99 7.59 -12.10
C ALA A 87 15.14 8.35 -11.06
N MET A 88 14.42 7.62 -10.20
CA MET A 88 13.53 8.20 -9.19
C MET A 88 14.28 8.99 -8.11
N SER A 89 15.53 8.62 -7.81
CA SER A 89 16.38 9.34 -6.84
C SER A 89 16.57 10.83 -7.16
N ARG A 90 16.37 11.22 -8.42
CA ARG A 90 16.46 12.62 -8.89
C ARG A 90 15.18 13.44 -8.67
N LEU A 91 14.07 12.78 -8.33
CA LEU A 91 12.77 13.44 -8.21
C LEU A 91 12.55 13.92 -6.78
N ASP A 92 12.28 13.01 -5.87
CA ASP A 92 12.03 13.29 -4.46
C ASP A 92 12.16 12.00 -3.64
N THR A 93 12.01 12.13 -2.31
CA THR A 93 12.16 11.01 -1.37
C THR A 93 11.06 9.95 -1.48
N TYR A 94 9.92 10.29 -2.10
CA TYR A 94 8.72 9.46 -2.09
C TYR A 94 8.41 8.82 -3.45
N SER A 95 8.93 9.39 -4.57
CA SER A 95 8.79 8.79 -5.90
C SER A 95 9.59 7.50 -5.97
N ARG A 96 8.93 6.38 -6.33
CA ARG A 96 9.53 5.03 -6.28
C ARG A 96 8.94 4.11 -7.34
N TYR A 97 9.75 3.16 -7.75
CA TYR A 97 9.33 1.97 -8.47
C TYR A 97 9.07 0.83 -7.48
N PHE A 98 8.04 0.06 -7.74
CA PHE A 98 7.69 -1.16 -7.02
C PHE A 98 7.60 -2.30 -8.03
N GLY A 99 8.44 -3.30 -7.90
CA GLY A 99 8.40 -4.50 -8.71
C GLY A 99 7.09 -5.27 -8.56
N ALA A 100 6.80 -6.20 -9.48
CA ALA A 100 5.51 -6.88 -9.57
C ALA A 100 5.00 -7.45 -8.24
N ASP A 101 5.85 -8.12 -7.46
CA ASP A 101 5.46 -8.72 -6.18
C ASP A 101 5.06 -7.65 -5.14
N ASP A 102 5.86 -6.58 -5.03
CA ASP A 102 5.59 -5.48 -4.13
C ASP A 102 4.35 -4.68 -4.55
N ALA A 103 4.21 -4.44 -5.85
CA ALA A 103 3.05 -3.79 -6.44
C ALA A 103 1.76 -4.59 -6.18
N ASN A 104 1.78 -5.91 -6.39
CA ASN A 104 0.65 -6.80 -6.12
C ASN A 104 0.28 -6.81 -4.63
N ARG A 105 1.26 -6.84 -3.74
CA ARG A 105 1.04 -6.72 -2.29
C ARG A 105 0.38 -5.39 -1.94
N ARG A 106 0.90 -4.27 -2.44
CA ARG A 106 0.37 -2.92 -2.21
C ARG A 106 -1.04 -2.74 -2.77
N ARG A 107 -1.31 -3.24 -4.00
CA ARG A 107 -2.68 -3.27 -4.57
C ARG A 107 -3.64 -4.06 -3.69
N SER A 108 -3.21 -5.22 -3.24
CA SER A 108 -3.99 -6.07 -2.33
C SER A 108 -4.32 -5.37 -1.00
N GLU A 109 -3.35 -4.64 -0.45
CA GLU A 109 -3.55 -3.86 0.78
C GLU A 109 -4.49 -2.67 0.58
N ARG A 110 -4.39 -1.95 -0.53
CA ARG A 110 -5.23 -0.78 -0.84
C ARG A 110 -6.65 -1.16 -1.22
N SER A 111 -6.78 -2.09 -2.16
CA SER A 111 -8.05 -2.39 -2.83
C SER A 111 -8.67 -3.71 -2.42
N GLY A 112 -7.97 -4.52 -1.63
CA GLY A 112 -8.38 -5.89 -1.30
C GLY A 112 -7.88 -6.93 -2.31
N PHE A 113 -8.08 -8.20 -1.98
CA PHE A 113 -7.64 -9.35 -2.77
C PHE A 113 -8.73 -10.41 -2.83
N GLY A 114 -8.65 -11.30 -3.81
CA GLY A 114 -9.51 -12.48 -3.86
C GLY A 114 -9.06 -13.49 -2.80
N GLY A 115 -9.98 -13.86 -1.92
CA GLY A 115 -9.68 -14.77 -0.81
C GLY A 115 -10.93 -15.24 -0.09
N ILE A 116 -10.76 -15.85 1.07
CA ILE A 116 -11.85 -16.46 1.85
C ILE A 116 -12.15 -15.72 3.17
N GLY A 117 -11.30 -14.78 3.60
CA GLY A 117 -11.52 -13.94 4.77
C GLY A 117 -11.19 -14.61 6.12
N ILE A 118 -10.05 -15.29 6.20
CA ILE A 118 -9.50 -15.83 7.45
C ILE A 118 -8.18 -15.17 7.82
N GLY A 119 -7.92 -15.03 9.13
CA GLY A 119 -6.58 -14.88 9.68
C GLY A 119 -6.08 -16.23 10.14
N PHE A 120 -4.83 -16.60 9.83
CA PHE A 120 -4.31 -17.93 10.10
C PHE A 120 -2.85 -17.89 10.55
N ARG A 121 -2.39 -19.03 11.07
CA ARG A 121 -0.98 -19.34 11.32
C ARG A 121 -0.68 -20.73 10.77
N SER A 122 0.45 -20.88 10.10
CA SER A 122 0.98 -22.18 9.75
C SER A 122 1.59 -22.81 11.01
N ASP A 123 1.16 -24.01 11.36
CA ASP A 123 1.55 -24.74 12.58
C ASP A 123 2.00 -26.16 12.19
N GLY A 124 3.13 -26.22 11.49
CA GLY A 124 3.75 -27.47 11.04
C GLY A 124 2.87 -28.28 10.07
N ASP A 125 2.00 -29.11 10.62
CA ASP A 125 1.18 -30.04 9.84
C ASP A 125 -0.21 -29.52 9.49
N VAL A 126 -0.61 -28.36 10.01
CA VAL A 126 -1.92 -27.78 9.79
C VAL A 126 -1.85 -26.26 9.64
N ILE A 127 -2.86 -25.67 9.00
CA ILE A 127 -3.11 -24.23 8.99
C ILE A 127 -4.16 -23.95 10.06
N LYS A 128 -3.75 -23.32 11.16
CA LYS A 128 -4.65 -22.94 12.25
C LYS A 128 -5.42 -21.67 11.93
N VAL A 129 -6.75 -21.73 11.92
CA VAL A 129 -7.62 -20.55 11.76
C VAL A 129 -7.63 -19.78 13.07
N LEU A 130 -7.16 -18.52 13.04
CA LEU A 130 -7.12 -17.63 14.21
C LEU A 130 -8.33 -16.71 14.26
N THR A 131 -8.74 -16.19 13.10
CA THR A 131 -9.90 -15.30 12.98
C THR A 131 -10.67 -15.61 11.71
N VAL A 132 -11.98 -15.38 11.73
CA VAL A 132 -12.85 -15.44 10.55
C VAL A 132 -13.57 -14.10 10.47
N HIS A 133 -13.41 -13.42 9.34
CA HIS A 133 -14.09 -12.15 9.13
C HIS A 133 -15.61 -12.36 9.03
N PRO A 134 -16.42 -11.57 9.73
CA PRO A 134 -17.87 -11.58 9.55
C PRO A 134 -18.24 -11.42 8.07
N GLU A 135 -19.31 -12.09 7.64
CA GLU A 135 -19.83 -12.04 6.26
C GLU A 135 -18.88 -12.55 5.16
N SER A 136 -17.67 -13.00 5.53
CA SER A 136 -16.71 -13.55 4.57
C SER A 136 -17.15 -14.90 4.02
N PRO A 137 -16.58 -15.35 2.87
CA PRO A 137 -16.81 -16.69 2.34
C PRO A 137 -16.55 -17.80 3.36
N ALA A 138 -15.50 -17.66 4.17
CA ALA A 138 -15.19 -18.61 5.24
C ALA A 138 -16.28 -18.67 6.32
N ALA A 139 -16.84 -17.52 6.71
CA ALA A 139 -17.95 -17.45 7.65
C ALA A 139 -19.22 -18.11 7.09
N LYS A 140 -19.51 -17.90 5.80
CA LYS A 140 -20.68 -18.47 5.11
C LYS A 140 -20.67 -19.99 5.10
N VAL A 141 -19.48 -20.62 5.03
CA VAL A 141 -19.33 -22.10 5.10
C VAL A 141 -19.10 -22.61 6.54
N GLY A 142 -19.25 -21.73 7.53
CA GLY A 142 -19.18 -22.09 8.95
C GLY A 142 -17.78 -22.41 9.46
N LEU A 143 -16.72 -21.87 8.86
CA LEU A 143 -15.39 -21.86 9.46
C LEU A 143 -15.38 -21.03 10.74
N GLN A 144 -14.66 -21.50 11.76
CA GLN A 144 -14.59 -20.83 13.07
C GLN A 144 -13.13 -20.67 13.50
N PRO A 145 -12.82 -19.65 14.33
CA PRO A 145 -11.56 -19.57 15.04
C PRO A 145 -11.32 -20.87 15.84
N GLY A 146 -10.13 -21.43 15.72
CA GLY A 146 -9.78 -22.71 16.32
C GLY A 146 -9.85 -23.91 15.37
N ASP A 147 -10.52 -23.81 14.23
CA ASP A 147 -10.47 -24.84 13.20
C ASP A 147 -9.03 -24.98 12.63
N SER A 148 -8.76 -26.17 12.08
CA SER A 148 -7.48 -26.48 11.43
C SER A 148 -7.75 -26.94 10.00
N ILE A 149 -7.13 -26.30 9.02
CA ILE A 149 -7.14 -26.78 7.62
C ILE A 149 -6.02 -27.81 7.49
N VAL A 150 -6.35 -29.02 7.03
CA VAL A 150 -5.46 -30.18 6.95
C VAL A 150 -5.02 -30.45 5.52
N ALA A 151 -5.89 -30.14 4.53
CA ALA A 151 -5.59 -30.25 3.11
C ALA A 151 -6.29 -29.13 2.33
N VAL A 152 -5.74 -28.77 1.18
CA VAL A 152 -6.31 -27.84 0.23
C VAL A 152 -6.25 -28.46 -1.16
N ASP A 153 -7.39 -28.45 -1.89
CA ASP A 153 -7.54 -29.06 -3.21
C ASP A 153 -6.95 -30.49 -3.27
N GLY A 154 -7.22 -31.28 -2.21
CA GLY A 154 -6.73 -32.64 -2.04
C GLY A 154 -5.26 -32.78 -1.64
N VAL A 155 -4.50 -31.67 -1.52
CA VAL A 155 -3.08 -31.70 -1.15
C VAL A 155 -2.93 -31.41 0.35
N PRO A 156 -2.29 -32.33 1.14
CA PRO A 156 -1.99 -32.06 2.54
C PRO A 156 -1.15 -30.80 2.73
N VAL A 157 -1.47 -29.99 3.75
CA VAL A 157 -0.78 -28.71 4.02
C VAL A 157 0.45 -28.87 4.91
N SER A 158 0.80 -30.11 5.31
CA SER A 158 1.99 -30.39 6.11
C SER A 158 3.25 -29.81 5.43
N GLY A 159 4.05 -29.10 6.20
CA GLY A 159 5.28 -28.45 5.73
C GLY A 159 5.08 -27.19 4.88
N TRP A 160 3.83 -26.70 4.73
CA TRP A 160 3.61 -25.44 4.01
C TRP A 160 4.07 -24.25 4.84
N GLY A 161 5.00 -23.48 4.28
CA GLY A 161 5.35 -22.16 4.83
C GLY A 161 4.21 -21.15 4.63
N GLN A 162 4.23 -20.08 5.42
CA GLN A 162 3.16 -19.07 5.41
C GLN A 162 2.90 -18.47 4.03
N ASN A 163 3.93 -18.23 3.22
CA ASN A 163 3.78 -17.67 1.88
C ASN A 163 2.99 -18.61 0.95
N ARG A 164 3.31 -19.90 0.97
CA ARG A 164 2.57 -20.89 0.18
C ARG A 164 1.10 -20.96 0.56
N VAL A 165 0.79 -20.86 1.85
CA VAL A 165 -0.60 -20.80 2.32
C VAL A 165 -1.30 -19.56 1.79
N ILE A 166 -0.65 -18.38 1.86
CA ILE A 166 -1.19 -17.13 1.33
C ILE A 166 -1.49 -17.25 -0.16
N GLU A 167 -0.54 -17.73 -0.95
CA GLU A 167 -0.66 -17.88 -2.40
C GLU A 167 -1.78 -18.86 -2.79
N THR A 168 -1.94 -19.95 -2.03
CA THR A 168 -2.95 -20.95 -2.32
C THR A 168 -4.35 -20.53 -1.88
N VAL A 169 -4.49 -19.92 -0.69
CA VAL A 169 -5.79 -19.47 -0.16
C VAL A 169 -6.28 -18.24 -0.91
N ARG A 170 -5.39 -17.35 -1.32
CA ARG A 170 -5.70 -16.23 -2.23
C ARG A 170 -5.89 -16.78 -3.65
N GLY A 171 -6.48 -15.98 -4.51
CA GLY A 171 -6.66 -16.29 -5.93
C GLY A 171 -7.64 -15.35 -6.60
N LYS A 172 -7.95 -15.66 -7.87
CA LYS A 172 -8.89 -14.84 -8.65
C LYS A 172 -10.27 -14.87 -8.01
N ILE A 173 -10.90 -13.70 -7.87
CA ILE A 173 -12.27 -13.57 -7.37
C ILE A 173 -13.20 -14.44 -8.22
N GLY A 174 -14.11 -15.18 -7.55
CA GLY A 174 -15.07 -16.07 -8.17
C GLY A 174 -14.56 -17.51 -8.38
N THR A 175 -13.27 -17.79 -8.20
CA THR A 175 -12.75 -19.16 -8.20
C THR A 175 -13.06 -19.88 -6.87
N GLU A 176 -13.11 -21.19 -6.88
CA GLU A 176 -13.34 -22.01 -5.70
C GLU A 176 -12.05 -22.61 -5.17
N ILE A 177 -12.05 -22.93 -3.88
CA ILE A 177 -11.01 -23.68 -3.17
C ILE A 177 -11.69 -24.73 -2.29
N GLU A 178 -11.26 -25.97 -2.38
CA GLU A 178 -11.73 -27.05 -1.53
C GLU A 178 -10.77 -27.23 -0.35
N MET A 179 -11.30 -27.33 0.87
CA MET A 179 -10.49 -27.50 2.07
C MET A 179 -11.01 -28.64 2.92
N LEU A 180 -10.12 -29.52 3.37
CA LEU A 180 -10.40 -30.46 4.46
C LEU A 180 -10.13 -29.74 5.78
N VAL A 181 -11.18 -29.56 6.55
CA VAL A 181 -11.16 -28.78 7.81
C VAL A 181 -11.44 -29.71 8.98
N ARG A 182 -10.62 -29.65 10.01
CA ARG A 182 -10.78 -30.33 11.30
C ARG A 182 -11.17 -29.32 12.37
N ASN A 183 -12.30 -29.53 13.04
CA ASN A 183 -12.74 -28.65 14.12
C ASN A 183 -12.00 -28.95 15.45
N GLY A 184 -12.28 -28.16 16.49
CA GLY A 184 -11.65 -28.31 17.82
C GLY A 184 -11.94 -29.65 18.52
N TYR A 185 -12.94 -30.42 18.04
CA TYR A 185 -13.29 -31.77 18.54
C TYR A 185 -12.68 -32.89 17.71
N GLY A 186 -11.86 -32.59 16.71
CA GLY A 186 -11.22 -33.57 15.84
C GLY A 186 -12.09 -34.07 14.68
N ILE A 187 -13.29 -33.52 14.49
CA ILE A 187 -14.19 -33.92 13.40
C ILE A 187 -13.76 -33.22 12.11
N GLU A 188 -13.56 -34.01 11.06
CA GLU A 188 -13.19 -33.53 9.74
C GLU A 188 -14.40 -33.36 8.83
N ARG A 189 -14.35 -32.31 8.01
CA ARG A 189 -15.33 -32.04 6.95
C ARG A 189 -14.66 -31.37 5.76
N VAL A 190 -15.15 -31.66 4.57
CA VAL A 190 -14.76 -30.97 3.35
C VAL A 190 -15.66 -29.75 3.18
N VAL A 191 -15.07 -28.60 2.87
CA VAL A 191 -15.79 -27.35 2.55
C VAL A 191 -15.26 -26.79 1.24
N SER A 192 -16.16 -26.44 0.32
CA SER A 192 -15.83 -25.65 -0.87
C SER A 192 -16.15 -24.19 -0.59
N VAL A 193 -15.18 -23.30 -0.86
CA VAL A 193 -15.28 -21.88 -0.58
C VAL A 193 -14.99 -21.09 -1.85
N ARG A 194 -15.97 -20.29 -2.29
CA ARG A 194 -15.78 -19.39 -3.42
C ARG A 194 -15.05 -18.13 -2.96
N ARG A 195 -13.93 -17.80 -3.62
CA ARG A 195 -13.16 -16.60 -3.30
C ARG A 195 -13.95 -15.35 -3.65
N GLU A 196 -14.06 -14.43 -2.69
CA GLU A 196 -14.64 -13.11 -2.85
C GLU A 196 -13.58 -12.03 -2.61
N LYS A 197 -13.92 -10.78 -2.89
CA LYS A 197 -13.04 -9.64 -2.58
C LYS A 197 -12.97 -9.43 -1.07
N ILE A 198 -11.78 -9.62 -0.51
CA ILE A 198 -11.50 -9.40 0.92
C ILE A 198 -10.74 -8.09 1.07
N VAL A 199 -11.34 -7.15 1.79
CA VAL A 199 -10.69 -5.91 2.23
C VAL A 199 -10.41 -6.04 3.72
N SER A 200 -9.14 -5.99 4.11
CA SER A 200 -8.78 -6.09 5.53
C SER A 200 -9.39 -4.91 6.30
N PRO A 201 -10.00 -5.15 7.47
CA PRO A 201 -10.60 -4.08 8.26
C PRO A 201 -9.57 -3.01 8.63
N THR A 202 -9.95 -1.74 8.43
CA THR A 202 -9.14 -0.58 8.84
C THR A 202 -9.72 0.12 10.05
N VAL A 203 -10.92 -0.24 10.49
CA VAL A 203 -11.66 0.38 11.58
C VAL A 203 -11.87 -0.63 12.70
N ILE A 204 -11.41 -0.31 13.89
CA ILE A 204 -11.57 -1.12 15.10
C ILE A 204 -12.31 -0.29 16.14
N TYR A 205 -13.55 -0.66 16.44
CA TYR A 205 -14.35 -0.01 17.48
C TYR A 205 -14.27 -0.78 18.80
N LYS A 206 -14.11 -0.04 19.88
CA LYS A 206 -14.24 -0.53 21.26
C LYS A 206 -15.06 0.45 22.12
N ARG A 207 -15.99 -0.05 22.89
CA ARG A 207 -16.64 0.73 23.93
C ARG A 207 -15.69 0.92 25.11
N MET A 208 -15.51 2.16 25.55
CA MET A 208 -14.78 2.51 26.77
C MET A 208 -15.72 3.32 27.66
N ASP A 209 -16.47 2.63 28.51
CA ASP A 209 -17.55 3.20 29.34
C ASP A 209 -18.54 4.04 28.51
N SER A 210 -18.48 5.36 28.63
CA SER A 210 -19.29 6.34 27.92
C SER A 210 -18.60 6.93 26.69
N VAL A 211 -17.45 6.41 26.26
CA VAL A 211 -16.67 6.92 25.14
C VAL A 211 -16.56 5.86 24.04
N ALA A 212 -16.71 6.27 22.80
CA ALA A 212 -16.41 5.44 21.66
C ALA A 212 -14.93 5.56 21.29
N TYR A 213 -14.14 4.51 21.51
CA TYR A 213 -12.77 4.43 21.00
C TYR A 213 -12.79 3.76 19.64
N ILE A 214 -12.27 4.48 18.63
CA ILE A 214 -12.22 4.00 17.25
C ILE A 214 -10.80 4.16 16.75
N GLN A 215 -10.15 3.05 16.41
CA GLN A 215 -8.83 3.06 15.79
C GLN A 215 -8.95 2.91 14.28
N LEU A 216 -8.29 3.82 13.53
CA LEU A 216 -8.09 3.69 12.09
C LEU A 216 -6.65 3.26 11.82
N THR A 217 -6.47 2.10 11.20
CA THR A 217 -5.14 1.53 10.91
C THR A 217 -4.63 1.87 9.50
N GLY A 218 -5.46 2.52 8.67
CA GLY A 218 -5.14 2.94 7.31
C GLY A 218 -6.37 3.48 6.59
N PHE A 219 -6.19 3.98 5.37
CA PHE A 219 -7.26 4.51 4.52
C PHE A 219 -7.39 3.66 3.26
N ARG A 220 -8.29 2.68 3.28
CA ARG A 220 -8.62 1.77 2.17
C ARG A 220 -9.97 2.14 1.57
N VAL A 221 -10.34 1.48 0.48
CA VAL A 221 -11.54 1.80 -0.33
C VAL A 221 -12.87 1.89 0.43
N ASP A 222 -12.97 1.32 1.63
CA ASP A 222 -14.19 1.24 2.42
C ASP A 222 -14.07 1.86 3.83
N THR A 223 -12.95 2.52 4.13
CA THR A 223 -12.65 3.02 5.48
C THR A 223 -13.70 4.01 5.99
N ALA A 224 -14.14 4.95 5.16
CA ALA A 224 -15.16 5.93 5.56
C ALA A 224 -16.49 5.25 5.90
N ASN A 225 -16.98 4.32 5.07
CA ASN A 225 -18.20 3.57 5.34
C ASN A 225 -18.11 2.75 6.64
N ARG A 226 -16.97 2.07 6.85
CA ARG A 226 -16.75 1.31 8.10
C ARG A 226 -16.68 2.19 9.33
N LEU A 227 -16.17 3.41 9.20
CA LEU A 227 -16.16 4.38 10.30
C LEU A 227 -17.58 4.85 10.63
N GLU A 228 -18.39 5.12 9.62
CA GLU A 228 -19.80 5.45 9.77
C GLU A 228 -20.57 4.34 10.50
N ASP A 229 -20.36 3.07 10.09
CA ASP A 229 -20.94 1.90 10.75
C ASP A 229 -20.48 1.78 12.21
N ALA A 230 -19.19 2.04 12.48
CA ALA A 230 -18.62 1.98 13.82
C ALA A 230 -19.21 3.06 14.75
N ILE A 231 -19.40 4.28 14.25
CA ILE A 231 -20.04 5.37 15.02
C ILE A 231 -21.53 5.03 15.26
N SER A 232 -22.23 4.57 14.23
CA SER A 232 -23.64 4.13 14.36
C SER A 232 -23.78 3.00 15.38
N ARG A 233 -22.84 2.06 15.39
CA ARG A 233 -22.76 1.00 16.40
C ARG A 233 -22.50 1.57 17.81
N ALA A 234 -21.56 2.50 17.95
CA ALA A 234 -21.26 3.13 19.23
C ALA A 234 -22.50 3.86 19.79
N LYS A 235 -23.25 4.58 18.95
CA LYS A 235 -24.49 5.24 19.33
C LYS A 235 -25.56 4.22 19.84
N ARG A 236 -25.66 3.05 19.22
CA ARG A 236 -26.56 1.98 19.68
C ARG A 236 -26.08 1.31 20.97
N ASP A 237 -24.79 0.98 21.05
CA ASP A 237 -24.20 0.22 22.16
C ASP A 237 -24.13 1.03 23.46
N ILE A 238 -23.94 2.35 23.38
CA ILE A 238 -23.78 3.24 24.52
C ILE A 238 -25.07 4.05 24.78
N GLY A 239 -25.83 4.33 23.74
CA GLY A 239 -27.08 5.09 23.82
C GLY A 239 -26.88 6.53 24.26
N SER A 240 -27.81 7.07 25.04
CA SER A 240 -27.78 8.45 25.56
C SER A 240 -26.61 8.74 26.52
N GLY A 241 -25.87 7.71 26.91
CA GLY A 241 -24.68 7.80 27.73
C GLY A 241 -23.40 8.15 26.96
N LEU A 242 -23.43 8.19 25.61
CA LEU A 242 -22.26 8.52 24.79
C LEU A 242 -21.83 9.98 25.03
N ARG A 243 -20.59 10.19 25.48
CA ARG A 243 -20.05 11.48 25.91
C ARG A 243 -18.93 12.00 25.01
N GLY A 244 -18.38 11.17 24.12
CA GLY A 244 -17.32 11.58 23.23
C GLY A 244 -16.76 10.46 22.39
N ILE A 245 -15.91 10.83 21.43
CA ILE A 245 -15.25 9.92 20.50
C ILE A 245 -13.73 10.12 20.59
N ILE A 246 -12.99 9.03 20.68
CA ILE A 246 -11.55 8.99 20.50
C ILE A 246 -11.28 8.35 19.14
N LEU A 247 -10.65 9.12 18.24
CA LEU A 247 -10.18 8.65 16.94
C LEU A 247 -8.67 8.41 17.00
N ASP A 248 -8.26 7.16 17.04
CA ASP A 248 -6.84 6.79 17.18
C ASP A 248 -6.23 6.53 15.79
N LEU A 249 -5.32 7.41 15.39
CA LEU A 249 -4.57 7.34 14.13
C LEU A 249 -3.11 6.91 14.34
N ARG A 250 -2.73 6.43 15.51
CA ARG A 250 -1.38 5.94 15.76
C ARG A 250 -1.07 4.72 14.89
N ASN A 251 0.17 4.68 14.40
CA ASN A 251 0.66 3.67 13.45
C ASN A 251 -0.15 3.63 12.11
N ASN A 252 -0.84 4.69 11.75
CA ASN A 252 -1.59 4.79 10.50
C ASN A 252 -0.74 5.47 9.42
N PRO A 253 -0.21 4.74 8.42
CA PRO A 253 0.67 5.29 7.39
C PRO A 253 -0.09 6.11 6.33
N GLY A 254 -1.40 6.26 6.46
CA GLY A 254 -2.26 6.92 5.49
C GLY A 254 -2.96 5.93 4.54
N GLY A 255 -3.09 6.30 3.30
CA GLY A 255 -3.77 5.55 2.25
C GLY A 255 -4.42 6.45 1.21
N PHE A 256 -5.64 6.13 0.79
CA PHE A 256 -6.36 6.90 -0.23
C PHE A 256 -6.76 8.30 0.24
N LEU A 257 -6.48 9.31 -0.60
CA LEU A 257 -6.84 10.70 -0.35
C LEU A 257 -8.36 10.88 -0.24
N ASP A 258 -9.12 10.29 -1.17
CA ASP A 258 -10.59 10.36 -1.16
C ASP A 258 -11.19 9.81 0.14
N GLN A 259 -10.59 8.78 0.71
CA GLN A 259 -11.04 8.23 1.99
C GLN A 259 -10.72 9.15 3.17
N SER A 260 -9.58 9.86 3.15
CA SER A 260 -9.30 10.86 4.20
C SER A 260 -10.26 12.04 4.12
N VAL A 261 -10.57 12.50 2.89
CA VAL A 261 -11.58 13.54 2.67
C VAL A 261 -12.94 13.09 3.22
N ARG A 262 -13.41 11.91 2.84
CA ARG A 262 -14.70 11.37 3.32
C ARG A 262 -14.73 11.17 4.83
N VAL A 263 -13.63 10.67 5.44
CA VAL A 263 -13.53 10.51 6.89
C VAL A 263 -13.59 11.87 7.61
N SER A 264 -12.92 12.89 7.09
CA SER A 264 -13.01 14.24 7.65
C SER A 264 -14.41 14.83 7.50
N ASP A 265 -15.02 14.63 6.34
CA ASP A 265 -16.38 15.09 6.00
C ASP A 265 -17.45 14.52 6.93
N LEU A 266 -17.26 13.30 7.46
CA LEU A 266 -18.20 12.72 8.46
C LEU A 266 -18.35 13.58 9.73
N PHE A 267 -17.40 14.46 10.03
CA PHE A 267 -17.35 15.23 11.27
C PHE A 267 -17.38 16.76 11.06
N LEU A 268 -17.24 17.22 9.82
CA LEU A 268 -17.18 18.63 9.48
C LEU A 268 -18.43 19.03 8.71
N SER A 269 -19.05 20.16 9.11
CA SER A 269 -20.24 20.67 8.46
C SER A 269 -19.96 21.73 7.39
N HIS A 270 -18.74 22.25 7.32
CA HIS A 270 -18.32 23.28 6.34
C HIS A 270 -16.79 23.47 6.40
N GLY A 271 -16.29 24.19 5.40
CA GLY A 271 -14.89 24.60 5.32
C GLY A 271 -14.03 23.60 4.53
N ARG A 272 -12.80 24.01 4.33
CA ARG A 272 -11.85 23.21 3.54
C ARG A 272 -11.26 22.08 4.38
N ILE A 273 -11.30 20.86 3.80
CA ILE A 273 -10.66 19.69 4.38
C ILE A 273 -9.18 19.67 4.01
N VAL A 274 -8.88 19.80 2.71
CA VAL A 274 -7.50 19.82 2.20
C VAL A 274 -7.47 20.43 0.81
N SER A 275 -6.35 21.03 0.44
CA SER A 275 -6.07 21.37 -0.95
C SER A 275 -4.76 20.72 -1.40
N ALA A 276 -4.70 20.33 -2.66
CA ALA A 276 -3.52 19.77 -3.31
C ALA A 276 -3.08 20.74 -4.42
N LYS A 277 -1.83 21.20 -4.34
CA LYS A 277 -1.26 22.15 -5.30
C LYS A 277 -0.04 21.54 -5.98
N ASP A 278 -0.07 21.55 -7.31
CA ASP A 278 1.04 21.17 -8.18
C ASP A 278 1.85 22.40 -8.63
N ARG A 279 2.87 22.17 -9.47
CA ARG A 279 3.69 23.22 -10.09
C ARG A 279 2.89 24.13 -11.03
N HIS A 280 1.83 23.61 -11.66
CA HIS A 280 0.94 24.40 -12.50
C HIS A 280 -0.16 25.06 -11.67
N HIS A 281 -0.30 26.38 -11.79
CA HIS A 281 -1.32 27.15 -11.06
C HIS A 281 -2.76 26.70 -11.33
N SER A 282 -3.02 26.05 -12.47
CA SER A 282 -4.34 25.52 -12.84
C SER A 282 -4.68 24.16 -12.23
N SER A 283 -3.77 23.54 -11.48
CA SER A 283 -3.95 22.19 -10.91
C SER A 283 -4.28 22.19 -9.42
N LEU A 284 -4.75 23.33 -8.89
CA LEU A 284 -5.25 23.38 -7.52
C LEU A 284 -6.53 22.55 -7.41
N GLN A 285 -6.47 21.48 -6.63
CA GLN A 285 -7.64 20.70 -6.21
C GLN A 285 -7.98 21.10 -4.77
N SER A 286 -9.23 21.48 -4.52
CA SER A 286 -9.74 21.78 -3.17
C SER A 286 -10.85 20.82 -2.84
N PHE A 287 -10.83 20.30 -1.64
CA PHE A 287 -11.85 19.41 -1.09
C PHE A 287 -12.49 20.10 0.11
N GLU A 288 -13.79 20.36 -0.02
CA GLU A 288 -14.57 21.07 0.99
C GLU A 288 -15.47 20.08 1.73
N ALA A 289 -15.82 20.39 2.97
CA ALA A 289 -16.77 19.62 3.75
C ALA A 289 -18.21 19.95 3.33
N HIS A 290 -19.08 18.95 3.44
CA HIS A 290 -20.52 19.06 3.23
C HIS A 290 -21.24 19.15 4.58
N ASP A 291 -22.49 19.65 4.56
CA ASP A 291 -23.30 19.73 5.78
C ASP A 291 -23.47 18.37 6.46
N GLY A 292 -23.14 18.33 7.74
CA GLY A 292 -23.33 17.16 8.58
C GLY A 292 -22.22 17.00 9.63
N ASP A 293 -22.56 16.40 10.76
CA ASP A 293 -21.62 15.93 11.77
C ASP A 293 -22.16 14.64 12.35
N LEU A 294 -21.62 13.53 11.91
CA LEU A 294 -22.07 12.20 12.33
C LEU A 294 -21.92 11.97 13.85
N ALA A 295 -21.09 12.76 14.53
CA ALA A 295 -20.93 12.72 15.97
C ALA A 295 -21.89 13.65 16.73
N ASP A 296 -22.81 14.37 16.06
CA ASP A 296 -23.80 15.26 16.67
C ASP A 296 -23.17 16.29 17.64
N GLY A 297 -22.00 16.83 17.31
CA GLY A 297 -21.28 17.79 18.15
C GLY A 297 -20.62 17.18 19.41
N LEU A 298 -20.61 15.89 19.60
CA LEU A 298 -19.93 15.25 20.72
C LEU A 298 -18.43 15.62 20.74
N PRO A 299 -17.84 15.83 21.92
CA PRO A 299 -16.41 16.05 22.05
C PRO A 299 -15.59 14.97 21.36
N MET A 300 -14.55 15.40 20.65
CA MET A 300 -13.65 14.49 19.93
C MET A 300 -12.19 14.72 20.29
N VAL A 301 -11.45 13.62 20.38
CA VAL A 301 -9.99 13.60 20.53
C VAL A 301 -9.41 12.76 19.41
N VAL A 302 -8.41 13.28 18.72
CA VAL A 302 -7.62 12.54 17.72
C VAL A 302 -6.24 12.25 18.30
N ILE A 303 -5.80 10.99 18.23
CA ILE A 303 -4.49 10.58 18.75
C ILE A 303 -3.58 10.28 17.56
N VAL A 304 -2.38 10.89 17.56
CA VAL A 304 -1.37 10.71 16.51
C VAL A 304 -0.01 10.33 17.10
N ASP A 305 0.85 9.70 16.28
CA ASP A 305 2.24 9.42 16.61
C ASP A 305 3.17 9.64 15.40
N GLY A 306 4.47 9.42 15.55
CA GLY A 306 5.46 9.59 14.49
C GLY A 306 5.29 8.65 13.28
N ARG A 307 4.32 7.74 13.31
CA ARG A 307 3.93 6.85 12.19
C ARG A 307 2.58 7.23 11.59
N SER A 308 1.89 8.20 12.16
CA SER A 308 0.70 8.82 11.55
C SER A 308 1.16 9.65 10.37
N ALA A 309 0.78 9.30 9.14
CA ALA A 309 1.31 9.90 7.92
C ALA A 309 0.25 10.16 6.85
N SER A 310 0.48 11.16 5.97
CA SER A 310 -0.30 11.39 4.74
C SER A 310 -1.80 11.55 5.03
N ALA A 311 -2.68 10.64 4.56
CA ALA A 311 -4.13 10.66 4.79
C ALA A 311 -4.51 10.79 6.27
N ALA A 312 -3.73 10.20 7.20
CA ALA A 312 -3.94 10.36 8.63
C ALA A 312 -3.64 11.79 9.10
N GLU A 313 -2.64 12.43 8.51
CA GLU A 313 -2.31 13.82 8.82
C GLU A 313 -3.38 14.78 8.27
N ILE A 314 -3.97 14.47 7.10
CA ILE A 314 -5.09 15.25 6.54
C ILE A 314 -6.28 15.23 7.51
N VAL A 315 -6.69 14.06 8.00
CA VAL A 315 -7.80 13.95 8.95
C VAL A 315 -7.50 14.70 10.25
N ALA A 316 -6.30 14.50 10.82
CA ALA A 316 -5.91 15.15 12.07
C ALA A 316 -5.89 16.66 11.92
N SER A 317 -5.27 17.21 10.86
CA SER A 317 -5.19 18.67 10.63
C SER A 317 -6.55 19.26 10.31
N ALA A 318 -7.34 18.65 9.44
CA ALA A 318 -8.66 19.18 9.09
C ALA A 318 -9.59 19.28 10.32
N LEU A 319 -9.61 18.27 11.18
CA LEU A 319 -10.40 18.31 12.41
C LEU A 319 -9.86 19.28 13.45
N GLN A 320 -8.54 19.46 13.51
CA GLN A 320 -7.89 20.43 14.39
C GLN A 320 -8.13 21.87 13.93
N ASP A 321 -7.90 22.16 12.67
CA ASP A 321 -8.03 23.52 12.10
C ASP A 321 -9.48 24.01 12.11
N ALA A 322 -10.43 23.12 11.94
CA ALA A 322 -11.86 23.41 12.10
C ALA A 322 -12.30 23.54 13.57
N GLY A 323 -11.41 23.33 14.53
CA GLY A 323 -11.76 23.31 15.97
C GLY A 323 -12.70 22.17 16.37
N ARG A 324 -12.84 21.14 15.49
CA ARG A 324 -13.76 20.01 15.71
C ARG A 324 -13.22 18.98 16.72
N ALA A 325 -11.91 18.81 16.77
CA ALA A 325 -11.26 17.86 17.66
C ALA A 325 -9.99 18.43 18.29
N VAL A 326 -9.65 17.92 19.47
CA VAL A 326 -8.34 18.15 20.08
C VAL A 326 -7.40 17.05 19.61
N VAL A 327 -6.28 17.42 18.98
CA VAL A 327 -5.24 16.48 18.55
C VAL A 327 -4.19 16.35 19.65
N ILE A 328 -3.90 15.11 20.05
CA ILE A 328 -2.93 14.79 21.10
C ILE A 328 -1.95 13.70 20.63
N GLY A 329 -0.82 13.58 21.30
CA GLY A 329 0.19 12.55 21.05
C GLY A 329 1.56 13.12 20.71
N ALA A 330 2.28 12.46 19.79
CA ALA A 330 3.59 12.91 19.32
C ALA A 330 3.48 13.55 17.93
N THR A 331 4.53 14.27 17.53
CA THR A 331 4.63 14.85 16.18
C THR A 331 4.45 13.75 15.13
N SER A 332 3.58 14.01 14.14
CA SER A 332 3.31 13.10 13.03
C SER A 332 4.50 13.00 12.06
N TYR A 333 4.41 12.13 11.07
CA TYR A 333 5.50 11.82 10.14
C TYR A 333 5.91 13.02 9.25
N GLY A 334 4.98 13.87 8.84
CA GLY A 334 5.25 15.03 7.97
C GLY A 334 5.24 14.71 6.47
N LYS A 335 4.45 13.72 6.02
CA LYS A 335 4.28 13.43 4.58
C LYS A 335 3.25 14.34 3.94
N GLY A 336 3.65 15.55 3.60
CA GLY A 336 2.81 16.56 2.94
C GLY A 336 2.72 16.43 1.42
N THR A 337 2.80 15.22 0.83
CA THR A 337 2.82 15.02 -0.62
C THR A 337 1.77 14.05 -1.11
N VAL A 338 1.22 14.35 -2.31
CA VAL A 338 0.29 13.49 -3.04
C VAL A 338 1.05 12.71 -4.11
N GLN A 339 0.79 11.41 -4.17
CA GLN A 339 1.39 10.53 -5.16
C GLN A 339 0.34 9.99 -6.12
N ASN A 340 0.68 9.96 -7.41
CA ASN A 340 0.00 9.17 -8.42
C ASN A 340 0.65 7.81 -8.51
N VAL A 341 -0.16 6.76 -8.51
CA VAL A 341 0.31 5.39 -8.73
C VAL A 341 -0.08 4.97 -10.13
N ILE A 342 0.91 4.59 -10.91
CA ILE A 342 0.78 4.22 -12.31
C ILE A 342 1.13 2.74 -12.46
N ASP A 343 0.19 1.95 -12.94
CA ASP A 343 0.41 0.53 -13.24
C ASP A 343 1.26 0.39 -14.51
N LEU A 344 2.20 -0.52 -14.49
CA LEU A 344 3.07 -0.85 -15.62
C LEU A 344 2.71 -2.22 -16.24
N PRO A 345 3.06 -2.45 -17.54
CA PRO A 345 2.72 -3.68 -18.24
C PRO A 345 3.28 -4.98 -17.60
N ASN A 346 4.37 -4.88 -16.84
CA ASN A 346 5.00 -5.99 -16.11
C ASN A 346 4.41 -6.23 -14.71
N GLU A 347 3.19 -5.74 -14.46
CA GLU A 347 2.49 -5.79 -13.16
C GLU A 347 3.18 -4.98 -12.04
N ALA A 348 4.24 -4.26 -12.34
CA ALA A 348 4.90 -3.32 -11.43
C ALA A 348 4.08 -2.01 -11.29
N GLU A 349 4.48 -1.15 -10.36
CA GLU A 349 3.89 0.18 -10.15
C GLU A 349 4.99 1.25 -10.05
N ILE A 350 4.69 2.44 -10.55
CA ILE A 350 5.46 3.65 -10.23
C ILE A 350 4.59 4.57 -9.39
N ALA A 351 5.06 4.96 -8.21
CA ALA A 351 4.48 6.06 -7.44
C ALA A 351 5.25 7.34 -7.73
N LEU A 352 4.57 8.35 -8.26
CA LEU A 352 5.15 9.66 -8.56
C LEU A 352 4.48 10.74 -7.72
N THR A 353 5.28 11.56 -7.05
CA THR A 353 4.79 12.75 -6.37
C THR A 353 4.40 13.81 -7.41
N TRP A 354 3.16 14.26 -7.37
CA TRP A 354 2.66 15.27 -8.30
C TRP A 354 2.21 16.57 -7.62
N ALA A 355 1.83 16.53 -6.34
CA ALA A 355 1.35 17.71 -5.62
C ALA A 355 1.78 17.69 -4.14
N ARG A 356 1.60 18.83 -3.48
CA ARG A 356 1.72 18.98 -2.03
C ARG A 356 0.37 19.33 -1.43
N PHE A 357 0.13 18.87 -0.21
CA PHE A 357 -1.02 19.24 0.60
C PHE A 357 -0.84 20.64 1.22
N HIS A 358 -1.96 21.35 1.32
CA HIS A 358 -2.10 22.62 2.01
C HIS A 358 -3.43 22.66 2.75
#